data_508b5303b89b1b92a64bfb3acce73ebe
#
_entry.id   508b5303b89b1b92a64bfb3acce73ebe
#
_cell.length_a   1.000
_cell.length_b   1.000
_cell.length_c   1.000
_cell.angle_alpha   90.00
_cell.angle_beta   90.00
_cell.angle_gamma   90.00
#
_symmetry.space_group_name_H-M   'P 1'
#
loop_
_entity.id
_entity.type
_entity.pdbx_description
1 polymer ?
#
loop_
_entity_poly.entity_id
_entity_poly.type
_entity_poly.pdbx_seq_one_letter_code
_entity_poly.pdbx_strand_id
1 'polypeptide(L)'
;FSAYAVAQMARQLGHEADYERLSKLSEGWKLLFDPETKLMRPRDEQGRFIADFDPYAPWVGFQEGNAVQYTYYVPHDIDRLVEMVGREEFNNRLDSTFLISRENIFGGGKTIDAFAGLHTYYNHGNQPNLHISGLFNFSGKPWLSQKWMRTICNEFYGTEEIHGYGYGQDEDQGPVSYTHLRAHETRSNLV
;
A
#
# COMPACT_ATOMS: atom_id res chain seq x y z
N PHE A 1 -7.30 6.37 6.90
CA PHE A 1 -8.25 5.76 5.94
C PHE A 1 -9.62 5.49 6.58
N SER A 2 -9.70 4.76 7.70
CA SER A 2 -10.98 4.43 8.35
C SER A 2 -11.84 5.65 8.66
N ALA A 3 -11.24 6.74 9.15
CA ALA A 3 -11.96 7.99 9.39
C ALA A 3 -12.58 8.56 8.10
N TYR A 4 -11.87 8.49 6.97
CA TYR A 4 -12.40 8.88 5.67
C TYR A 4 -13.61 8.02 5.26
N ALA A 5 -13.49 6.71 5.36
CA ALA A 5 -14.57 5.80 4.99
C ALA A 5 -15.86 6.07 5.81
N VAL A 6 -15.71 6.23 7.13
CA VAL A 6 -16.85 6.56 8.02
C VAL A 6 -17.39 7.97 7.75
N ALA A 7 -16.52 8.94 7.39
CA ALA A 7 -16.97 10.27 6.99
C ALA A 7 -17.87 10.21 5.75
N GLN A 8 -17.49 9.43 4.72
CA GLN A 8 -18.34 9.28 3.53
C GLN A 8 -19.71 8.66 3.87
N MET A 9 -19.71 7.67 4.76
CA MET A 9 -20.96 7.08 5.24
C MET A 9 -21.82 8.11 6.00
N ALA A 10 -21.22 8.88 6.92
CA ALA A 10 -21.91 9.94 7.65
C ALA A 10 -22.56 10.96 6.71
N ARG A 11 -21.84 11.38 5.67
CA ARG A 11 -22.34 12.27 4.62
C ARG A 11 -23.57 11.70 3.92
N GLN A 12 -23.52 10.43 3.51
CA GLN A 12 -24.64 9.77 2.84
C GLN A 12 -25.88 9.63 3.73
N LEU A 13 -25.67 9.53 5.04
CA LEU A 13 -26.74 9.44 6.03
C LEU A 13 -27.23 10.81 6.54
N GLY A 14 -26.66 11.91 6.07
CA GLY A 14 -27.03 13.26 6.49
C GLY A 14 -26.49 13.70 7.86
N HIS A 15 -25.48 13.00 8.38
CA HIS A 15 -24.80 13.35 9.64
C HIS A 15 -23.65 14.33 9.39
N GLU A 16 -23.97 15.59 9.08
CA GLU A 16 -22.99 16.58 8.62
C GLU A 16 -21.89 16.87 9.66
N ALA A 17 -22.23 16.98 10.94
CA ALA A 17 -21.23 17.22 11.99
C ALA A 17 -20.20 16.08 12.11
N ASP A 18 -20.63 14.83 11.95
CA ASP A 18 -19.73 13.70 11.94
C ASP A 18 -18.88 13.66 10.66
N TYR A 19 -19.47 14.00 9.52
CA TYR A 19 -18.76 14.13 8.26
C TYR A 19 -17.62 15.14 8.38
N GLU A 20 -17.88 16.35 8.85
CA GLU A 20 -16.86 17.39 9.02
C GLU A 20 -15.75 16.95 9.98
N ARG A 21 -16.11 16.42 11.14
CA ARG A 21 -15.16 15.97 12.16
C ARG A 21 -14.27 14.84 11.65
N LEU A 22 -14.84 13.82 11.01
CA LEU A 22 -14.13 12.65 10.53
C LEU A 22 -13.31 12.95 9.26
N SER A 23 -13.80 13.85 8.39
CA SER A 23 -13.04 14.34 7.24
C SER A 23 -11.74 15.02 7.69
N LYS A 24 -11.84 15.91 8.69
CA LYS A 24 -10.67 16.55 9.28
C LYS A 24 -9.70 15.54 9.90
N LEU A 25 -10.23 14.53 10.61
CA LEU A 25 -9.41 13.47 11.18
C LEU A 25 -8.70 12.64 10.10
N SER A 26 -9.33 12.45 8.94
CA SER A 26 -8.75 11.68 7.83
C SER A 26 -7.52 12.34 7.21
N GLU A 27 -7.33 13.63 7.40
CA GLU A 27 -6.15 14.38 6.95
C GLU A 27 -4.93 14.22 7.86
N GLY A 28 -5.08 13.53 8.98
CA GLY A 28 -4.02 13.35 9.99
C GLY A 28 -2.73 12.71 9.44
N TRP A 29 -2.79 11.96 8.32
CA TRP A 29 -1.62 11.41 7.67
C TRP A 29 -0.61 12.48 7.24
N LYS A 30 -1.08 13.68 6.89
CA LYS A 30 -0.23 14.83 6.50
C LYS A 30 0.72 15.26 7.61
N LEU A 31 0.33 15.03 8.88
CA LEU A 31 1.19 15.32 10.03
C LEU A 31 2.38 14.38 10.13
N LEU A 32 2.29 13.19 9.53
CA LEU A 32 3.37 12.20 9.52
C LEU A 32 4.27 12.35 8.28
N PHE A 33 3.84 13.08 7.27
CA PHE A 33 4.63 13.30 6.07
C PHE A 33 5.80 14.24 6.37
N ASP A 34 7.02 13.76 6.20
CA ASP A 34 8.24 14.53 6.34
C ASP A 34 8.60 15.14 4.98
N PRO A 35 8.56 16.48 4.82
CA PRO A 35 8.83 17.12 3.54
C PRO A 35 10.30 17.03 3.10
N GLU A 36 11.22 16.75 4.02
CA GLU A 36 12.65 16.61 3.73
C GLU A 36 12.93 15.25 3.08
N THR A 37 12.46 14.18 3.69
CA THR A 37 12.66 12.81 3.19
C THR A 37 11.59 12.39 2.19
N LYS A 38 10.44 13.08 2.21
CA LYS A 38 9.21 12.75 1.46
C LYS A 38 8.70 11.32 1.76
N LEU A 39 8.83 10.93 3.03
CA LEU A 39 8.35 9.69 3.58
C LEU A 39 7.42 9.96 4.76
N MET A 40 6.61 8.97 5.11
CA MET A 40 5.95 8.95 6.41
C MET A 40 6.99 8.70 7.49
N ARG A 41 7.06 9.59 8.47
CA ARG A 41 8.02 9.51 9.57
C ARG A 41 7.29 9.60 10.90
N PRO A 42 7.59 8.70 11.85
CA PRO A 42 6.98 8.72 13.17
C PRO A 42 7.33 10.00 13.94
N ARG A 43 6.43 10.38 14.87
CA ARG A 43 6.65 11.51 15.78
C ARG A 43 6.71 11.02 17.22
N ASP A 44 7.48 11.75 18.03
CA ASP A 44 7.52 11.57 19.48
C ASP A 44 6.26 12.15 20.16
N GLU A 45 6.16 11.97 21.49
CA GLU A 45 5.05 12.49 22.29
C GLU A 45 4.92 14.02 22.25
N GLN A 46 5.99 14.73 21.91
CA GLN A 46 6.03 16.17 21.75
C GLN A 46 5.67 16.61 20.30
N GLY A 47 5.36 15.66 19.43
CA GLY A 47 4.97 15.90 18.04
C GLY A 47 6.13 16.22 17.10
N ARG A 48 7.39 15.99 17.51
CA ARG A 48 8.58 16.15 16.67
C ARG A 48 8.88 14.86 15.93
N PHE A 49 9.40 14.94 14.72
CA PHE A 49 9.91 13.76 14.04
C PHE A 49 11.03 13.09 14.84
N ILE A 50 11.01 11.75 14.93
CA ILE A 50 12.07 11.00 15.59
C ILE A 50 13.42 11.28 14.93
N ALA A 51 14.49 11.45 15.71
CA ALA A 51 15.81 11.86 15.22
C ALA A 51 16.51 10.71 14.47
N ASP A 52 16.60 9.55 15.10
CA ASP A 52 17.27 8.36 14.54
C ASP A 52 16.29 7.58 13.66
N PHE A 53 16.03 8.12 12.47
CA PHE A 53 15.07 7.56 11.54
C PHE A 53 15.75 6.70 10.48
N ASP A 54 15.59 5.39 10.59
CA ASP A 54 15.87 4.44 9.52
C ASP A 54 14.57 4.09 8.79
N PRO A 55 14.39 4.51 7.51
CA PRO A 55 13.17 4.26 6.76
C PRO A 55 12.90 2.78 6.46
N TYR A 56 13.89 1.92 6.65
CA TYR A 56 13.78 0.46 6.43
C TYR A 56 13.58 -0.32 7.73
N ALA A 57 13.69 0.32 8.88
CA ALA A 57 13.47 -0.33 10.15
C ALA A 57 11.99 -0.70 10.33
N PRO A 58 11.64 -2.00 10.43
CA PRO A 58 10.28 -2.42 10.70
C PRO A 58 9.93 -2.21 12.18
N TRP A 59 8.65 -2.11 12.48
CA TRP A 59 8.11 -1.98 13.84
C TRP A 59 8.46 -0.67 14.57
N VAL A 60 9.15 0.25 13.93
CA VAL A 60 9.47 1.57 14.49
C VAL A 60 8.43 2.58 14.02
N GLY A 61 7.31 2.65 14.72
CA GLY A 61 6.17 3.51 14.39
C GLY A 61 5.28 2.96 13.26
N PHE A 62 5.58 1.78 12.75
CA PHE A 62 4.81 1.09 11.71
C PHE A 62 4.50 -0.34 12.15
N GLN A 63 3.31 -0.81 11.87
CA GLN A 63 2.91 -2.20 12.11
C GLN A 63 3.25 -3.04 10.89
N GLU A 64 3.99 -4.13 11.06
CA GLU A 64 4.26 -5.12 10.00
C GLU A 64 4.89 -4.55 8.72
N GLY A 65 5.78 -3.59 8.85
CA GLY A 65 6.45 -2.97 7.72
C GLY A 65 7.31 -1.80 8.14
N ASN A 66 7.67 -0.98 7.18
CA ASN A 66 8.58 0.14 7.33
C ASN A 66 8.06 1.41 6.65
N ALA A 67 8.77 2.53 6.81
CA ALA A 67 8.34 3.81 6.28
C ALA A 67 8.25 3.84 4.74
N VAL A 68 9.14 3.15 4.06
CA VAL A 68 9.16 3.13 2.58
C VAL A 68 7.88 2.49 2.05
N GLN A 69 7.43 1.39 2.66
CA GLN A 69 6.20 0.71 2.31
C GLN A 69 4.97 1.54 2.68
N TYR A 70 4.90 2.01 3.92
CA TYR A 70 3.72 2.71 4.45
C TYR A 70 3.53 4.14 3.91
N THR A 71 4.56 4.75 3.34
CA THR A 71 4.41 6.05 2.67
C THR A 71 3.34 6.03 1.58
N TYR A 72 3.14 4.90 0.95
CA TYR A 72 2.13 4.74 -0.10
C TYR A 72 0.73 4.38 0.41
N TYR A 73 0.57 4.09 1.72
CA TYR A 73 -0.72 3.68 2.28
C TYR A 73 -1.62 4.87 2.63
N VAL A 74 -1.95 5.65 1.60
CA VAL A 74 -2.90 6.77 1.69
C VAL A 74 -3.99 6.62 0.60
N PRO A 75 -4.73 5.49 0.57
CA PRO A 75 -5.61 5.15 -0.55
C PRO A 75 -6.77 6.13 -0.76
N HIS A 76 -7.08 6.97 0.22
CA HIS A 76 -8.16 7.95 0.18
C HIS A 76 -7.73 9.34 -0.30
N ASP A 77 -6.44 9.61 -0.44
CA ASP A 77 -5.91 10.95 -0.77
C ASP A 77 -4.62 10.84 -1.62
N ILE A 78 -4.64 9.92 -2.59
CA ILE A 78 -3.45 9.63 -3.43
C ILE A 78 -3.03 10.84 -4.25
N ASP A 79 -3.97 11.58 -4.82
CA ASP A 79 -3.65 12.76 -5.61
C ASP A 79 -2.84 13.77 -4.79
N ARG A 80 -3.21 13.96 -3.52
CA ARG A 80 -2.48 14.84 -2.61
C ARG A 80 -1.10 14.30 -2.26
N LEU A 81 -0.97 12.99 -2.06
CA LEU A 81 0.35 12.38 -1.83
C LEU A 81 1.27 12.58 -3.05
N VAL A 82 0.75 12.38 -4.26
CA VAL A 82 1.49 12.62 -5.51
C VAL A 82 1.92 14.08 -5.65
N GLU A 83 1.06 15.03 -5.27
CA GLU A 83 1.41 16.45 -5.26
C GLU A 83 2.54 16.76 -4.26
N MET A 84 2.44 16.25 -3.03
CA MET A 84 3.41 16.51 -1.95
C MET A 84 4.78 15.91 -2.23
N VAL A 85 4.85 14.73 -2.83
CA VAL A 85 6.10 14.10 -3.27
C VAL A 85 6.65 14.79 -4.52
N GLY A 86 5.76 15.23 -5.39
CA GLY A 86 6.06 15.70 -6.76
C GLY A 86 5.90 14.55 -7.76
N ARG A 87 5.06 14.75 -8.78
CA ARG A 87 4.62 13.70 -9.72
C ARG A 87 5.76 12.91 -10.36
N GLU A 88 6.80 13.59 -10.83
CA GLU A 88 7.93 12.91 -11.47
C GLU A 88 8.73 12.09 -10.46
N GLU A 89 9.06 12.67 -9.32
CA GLU A 89 9.77 11.98 -8.25
C GLU A 89 8.97 10.78 -7.71
N PHE A 90 7.65 10.95 -7.52
CA PHE A 90 6.76 9.88 -7.13
C PHE A 90 6.85 8.68 -8.08
N ASN A 91 6.75 8.93 -9.39
CA ASN A 91 6.84 7.88 -10.41
C ASN A 91 8.22 7.21 -10.44
N ASN A 92 9.29 7.99 -10.37
CA ASN A 92 10.66 7.46 -10.42
C ASN A 92 10.98 6.63 -9.18
N ARG A 93 10.58 7.11 -7.99
CA ARG A 93 10.76 6.41 -6.73
C ARG A 93 9.95 5.11 -6.72
N LEU A 94 8.70 5.16 -7.15
CA LEU A 94 7.81 3.99 -7.18
C LEU A 94 8.30 2.93 -8.20
N ASP A 95 8.73 3.33 -9.40
CA ASP A 95 9.30 2.39 -10.38
C ASP A 95 10.60 1.75 -9.84
N SER A 96 11.47 2.54 -9.20
CA SER A 96 12.68 2.04 -8.54
C SER A 96 12.37 1.07 -7.40
N THR A 97 11.32 1.35 -6.62
CA THR A 97 10.85 0.45 -5.56
C THR A 97 10.55 -0.94 -6.10
N PHE A 98 9.83 -1.04 -7.22
CA PHE A 98 9.52 -2.33 -7.84
C PHE A 98 10.75 -2.97 -8.49
N LEU A 99 11.61 -2.20 -9.15
CA LEU A 99 12.85 -2.72 -9.75
C LEU A 99 13.73 -3.39 -8.70
N ILE A 100 13.97 -2.73 -7.56
CA ILE A 100 14.80 -3.26 -6.48
C ILE A 100 14.11 -4.46 -5.83
N SER A 101 12.81 -4.36 -5.56
CA SER A 101 12.07 -5.43 -4.88
C SER A 101 11.94 -6.70 -5.72
N ARG A 102 12.07 -6.62 -7.03
CA ARG A 102 12.08 -7.77 -7.93
C ARG A 102 13.23 -8.74 -7.63
N GLU A 103 14.40 -8.24 -7.19
CA GLU A 103 15.56 -9.05 -6.85
C GLU A 103 15.30 -10.04 -5.70
N ASN A 104 14.39 -9.70 -4.80
CA ASN A 104 13.94 -10.56 -3.71
C ASN A 104 12.48 -11.03 -3.86
N ILE A 105 12.05 -11.16 -5.10
CA ILE A 105 10.71 -11.65 -5.46
C ILE A 105 9.60 -10.85 -4.72
N PHE A 106 9.69 -9.51 -4.81
CA PHE A 106 8.71 -8.59 -4.23
C PHE A 106 8.44 -8.79 -2.73
N GLY A 107 9.49 -9.09 -1.97
CA GLY A 107 9.42 -9.32 -0.54
C GLY A 107 9.20 -10.77 -0.12
N GLY A 108 8.87 -11.66 -1.06
CA GLY A 108 8.65 -13.09 -0.78
C GLY A 108 9.92 -13.89 -0.52
N GLY A 109 11.05 -13.46 -1.12
CA GLY A 109 12.30 -14.21 -1.02
C GLY A 109 12.22 -15.59 -1.70
N LYS A 110 13.07 -16.51 -1.25
CA LYS A 110 13.12 -17.91 -1.75
C LYS A 110 12.49 -18.92 -0.78
N THR A 111 12.10 -18.48 0.37
CA THR A 111 11.50 -19.30 1.43
C THR A 111 10.22 -18.64 1.89
N ILE A 112 9.21 -19.44 2.25
CA ILE A 112 7.96 -18.95 2.81
C ILE A 112 8.24 -18.41 4.20
N ASP A 113 8.32 -17.10 4.31
CA ASP A 113 8.49 -16.38 5.55
C ASP A 113 7.64 -15.11 5.50
N ALA A 114 6.59 -15.05 6.31
CA ALA A 114 5.70 -13.91 6.42
C ALA A 114 6.44 -12.61 6.80
N PHE A 115 7.63 -12.72 7.39
CA PHE A 115 8.45 -11.59 7.80
C PHE A 115 9.57 -11.23 6.82
N ALA A 116 9.79 -12.02 5.75
CA ALA A 116 10.88 -11.80 4.80
C ALA A 116 10.84 -10.41 4.15
N GLY A 117 9.63 -9.86 3.94
CA GLY A 117 9.43 -8.59 3.30
C GLY A 117 9.48 -7.35 4.21
N LEU A 118 9.68 -7.49 5.53
CA LEU A 118 9.59 -6.36 6.48
C LEU A 118 10.67 -5.29 6.24
N HIS A 119 11.86 -5.69 5.82
CA HIS A 119 13.00 -4.80 5.55
C HIS A 119 13.15 -4.43 4.08
N THR A 120 12.21 -4.82 3.22
CA THR A 120 12.28 -4.56 1.78
C THR A 120 11.61 -3.26 1.38
N TYR A 121 11.85 -2.82 0.16
CA TYR A 121 11.18 -1.64 -0.42
C TYR A 121 9.69 -1.87 -0.67
N TYR A 122 9.31 -3.08 -1.02
CA TYR A 122 7.94 -3.50 -1.28
C TYR A 122 7.76 -4.95 -0.84
N ASN A 123 6.68 -5.23 -0.16
CA ASN A 123 6.29 -6.56 0.30
C ASN A 123 4.91 -6.92 -0.23
N HIS A 124 4.87 -7.72 -1.29
CA HIS A 124 3.59 -8.13 -1.88
C HIS A 124 2.79 -9.09 -0.98
N GLY A 125 3.44 -9.80 -0.08
CA GLY A 125 2.81 -10.68 0.90
C GLY A 125 2.16 -9.95 2.09
N ASN A 126 2.15 -8.61 2.08
CA ASN A 126 1.51 -7.83 3.14
C ASN A 126 0.40 -6.93 2.57
N GLN A 127 -0.82 -7.04 3.11
CA GLN A 127 -2.03 -6.35 2.63
C GLN A 127 -1.85 -4.84 2.39
N PRO A 128 -1.19 -4.05 3.26
CA PRO A 128 -0.98 -2.62 3.04
C PRO A 128 -0.26 -2.28 1.74
N ASN A 129 0.44 -3.25 1.14
CA ASN A 129 1.23 -3.02 -0.07
C ASN A 129 0.50 -3.40 -1.37
N LEU A 130 -0.55 -4.21 -1.33
CA LEU A 130 -1.19 -4.78 -2.52
C LEU A 130 -1.67 -3.74 -3.54
N HIS A 131 -2.11 -2.56 -3.08
CA HIS A 131 -2.61 -1.49 -3.95
C HIS A 131 -1.50 -0.66 -4.61
N ILE A 132 -0.23 -0.76 -4.13
CA ILE A 132 0.87 0.15 -4.51
C ILE A 132 1.16 0.07 -6.01
N SER A 133 1.10 -1.11 -6.62
CA SER A 133 1.29 -1.27 -8.08
C SER A 133 0.25 -0.53 -8.92
N GLY A 134 -0.92 -0.22 -8.34
CA GLY A 134 -1.98 0.55 -8.98
C GLY A 134 -1.79 2.07 -8.96
N LEU A 135 -0.87 2.60 -8.14
CA LEU A 135 -0.75 4.03 -7.88
C LEU A 135 -0.28 4.85 -9.08
N PHE A 136 0.40 4.26 -10.05
CA PHE A 136 0.76 4.93 -11.30
C PHE A 136 -0.44 5.42 -12.11
N ASN A 137 -1.64 4.86 -11.88
CA ASN A 137 -2.87 5.35 -12.51
C ASN A 137 -3.20 6.78 -12.06
N PHE A 138 -2.88 7.13 -10.82
CA PHE A 138 -3.11 8.47 -10.25
C PHE A 138 -1.99 9.45 -10.59
N SER A 139 -0.81 8.95 -10.95
CA SER A 139 0.36 9.77 -11.27
C SER A 139 0.61 9.94 -12.77
N GLY A 140 -0.31 9.47 -13.63
CA GLY A 140 -0.29 9.69 -15.07
C GLY A 140 0.58 8.72 -15.87
N LYS A 141 1.00 7.58 -15.27
CA LYS A 141 1.76 6.52 -15.96
C LYS A 141 1.08 5.15 -15.84
N PRO A 142 -0.18 4.99 -16.30
CA PRO A 142 -0.95 3.76 -16.11
C PRO A 142 -0.28 2.51 -16.72
N TRP A 143 0.55 2.67 -17.74
CA TRP A 143 1.32 1.57 -18.33
C TRP A 143 2.32 0.95 -17.34
N LEU A 144 2.83 1.72 -16.35
CA LEU A 144 3.67 1.18 -15.29
C LEU A 144 2.86 0.35 -14.30
N SER A 145 1.62 0.72 -14.00
CA SER A 145 0.71 -0.17 -13.25
C SER A 145 0.53 -1.50 -13.97
N GLN A 146 0.24 -1.48 -15.26
CA GLN A 146 0.08 -2.71 -16.06
C GLN A 146 1.35 -3.56 -16.07
N LYS A 147 2.52 -2.91 -16.26
CA LYS A 147 3.83 -3.57 -16.22
C LYS A 147 4.04 -4.28 -14.88
N TRP A 148 3.92 -3.55 -13.78
CA TRP A 148 4.27 -4.09 -12.48
C TRP A 148 3.26 -5.10 -11.95
N MET A 149 1.95 -4.86 -12.13
CA MET A 149 0.93 -5.86 -11.80
C MET A 149 1.19 -7.18 -12.55
N ARG A 150 1.46 -7.12 -13.86
CA ARG A 150 1.79 -8.30 -14.66
C ARG A 150 3.06 -8.99 -14.18
N THR A 151 4.10 -8.22 -13.88
CA THR A 151 5.38 -8.76 -13.41
C THR A 151 5.22 -9.47 -12.07
N ILE A 152 4.51 -8.85 -11.12
CA ILE A 152 4.20 -9.45 -9.81
C ILE A 152 3.40 -10.75 -10.00
N CYS A 153 2.34 -10.73 -10.81
CA CYS A 153 1.54 -11.94 -11.05
C CYS A 153 2.38 -13.10 -11.63
N ASN A 154 3.35 -12.80 -12.47
CA ASN A 154 4.16 -13.83 -13.11
C ASN A 154 5.31 -14.34 -12.25
N GLU A 155 5.85 -13.53 -11.35
CA GLU A 155 7.08 -13.82 -10.62
C GLU A 155 6.88 -14.12 -9.15
N PHE A 156 5.83 -13.55 -8.53
CA PHE A 156 5.51 -13.78 -7.12
C PHE A 156 4.63 -15.02 -6.93
N TYR A 157 3.61 -15.20 -7.78
CA TYR A 157 2.69 -16.34 -7.71
C TYR A 157 3.16 -17.50 -8.58
N GLY A 158 2.91 -18.74 -8.12
CA GLY A 158 3.25 -19.96 -8.84
C GLY A 158 2.21 -21.05 -8.65
N THR A 159 2.38 -22.16 -9.37
CA THR A 159 1.46 -23.31 -9.33
C THR A 159 2.18 -24.63 -9.06
N GLU A 160 3.49 -24.62 -8.88
CA GLU A 160 4.33 -25.83 -8.94
C GLU A 160 4.48 -26.55 -7.60
N GLU A 161 4.16 -25.91 -6.48
CA GLU A 161 4.28 -26.47 -5.12
C GLU A 161 3.02 -26.24 -4.29
N ILE A 162 2.99 -26.86 -3.11
CA ILE A 162 1.91 -26.73 -2.13
C ILE A 162 1.56 -25.25 -1.83
N HIS A 163 2.55 -24.37 -1.97
CA HIS A 163 2.42 -22.92 -1.77
C HIS A 163 2.62 -22.12 -3.06
N GLY A 164 2.43 -22.76 -4.22
CA GLY A 164 2.65 -22.16 -5.52
C GLY A 164 1.71 -21.01 -5.92
N TYR A 165 0.90 -20.52 -4.98
CA TYR A 165 0.07 -19.33 -5.13
C TYR A 165 0.71 -18.06 -4.53
N GLY A 166 1.96 -18.14 -4.04
CA GLY A 166 2.67 -17.03 -3.41
C GLY A 166 2.95 -17.24 -1.93
N TYR A 167 3.58 -16.26 -1.33
CA TYR A 167 4.05 -16.30 0.06
C TYR A 167 3.02 -15.80 1.08
N GLY A 168 1.91 -15.28 0.63
CA GLY A 168 0.98 -14.61 1.50
C GLY A 168 0.02 -15.56 2.17
N GLN A 169 0.21 -15.85 3.42
CA GLN A 169 -0.87 -16.34 4.28
C GLN A 169 -1.82 -15.19 4.66
N ASP A 170 -1.34 -13.96 4.57
CA ASP A 170 -2.01 -12.73 4.99
C ASP A 170 -2.50 -11.89 3.81
N GLU A 171 -2.56 -12.46 2.60
CA GLU A 171 -3.06 -11.81 1.39
C GLU A 171 -4.60 -11.77 1.33
N ASP A 172 -5.25 -11.58 2.45
CA ASP A 172 -6.71 -11.66 2.59
C ASP A 172 -7.48 -10.79 1.59
N GLN A 173 -6.89 -9.70 1.12
CA GLN A 173 -7.51 -8.86 0.09
C GLN A 173 -7.46 -9.49 -1.30
N GLY A 174 -6.41 -10.23 -1.62
CA GLY A 174 -6.31 -10.97 -2.88
C GLY A 174 -7.30 -12.14 -2.96
N PRO A 175 -7.31 -13.09 -1.99
CA PRO A 175 -8.25 -14.18 -1.95
C PRO A 175 -9.72 -13.74 -1.88
N VAL A 176 -10.05 -12.71 -1.11
CA VAL A 176 -11.42 -12.18 -1.04
C VAL A 176 -11.86 -11.63 -2.38
N SER A 177 -11.04 -10.86 -3.06
CA SER A 177 -11.36 -10.34 -4.39
C SER A 177 -11.53 -11.45 -5.42
N TYR A 178 -10.70 -12.48 -5.37
CA TYR A 178 -10.79 -13.61 -6.28
C TYR A 178 -11.94 -14.55 -5.92
N THR A 179 -12.06 -14.95 -4.66
CA THR A 179 -13.01 -15.98 -4.23
C THR A 179 -14.44 -15.43 -4.11
N HIS A 180 -14.61 -14.21 -3.60
CA HIS A 180 -15.93 -13.66 -3.33
C HIS A 180 -16.46 -12.74 -4.42
N LEU A 181 -15.63 -11.91 -5.03
CA LEU A 181 -16.10 -10.98 -6.06
C LEU A 181 -16.09 -11.61 -7.44
N ARG A 182 -15.01 -12.23 -7.88
CA ARG A 182 -14.95 -12.87 -9.20
C ARG A 182 -15.71 -14.17 -9.33
N ALA A 183 -15.77 -14.99 -8.29
CA ALA A 183 -16.56 -16.24 -8.32
C ALA A 183 -18.07 -15.96 -8.42
N HIS A 184 -18.53 -14.82 -7.88
CA HIS A 184 -19.91 -14.36 -8.08
C HIS A 184 -20.17 -13.79 -9.47
N GLU A 185 -19.22 -13.07 -10.06
CA GLU A 185 -19.34 -12.57 -11.44
C GLU A 185 -19.37 -13.70 -12.47
N THR A 186 -18.58 -14.76 -12.29
CA THR A 186 -18.62 -15.91 -13.19
C THR A 186 -19.90 -16.70 -13.11
N ARG A 187 -20.63 -16.70 -12.01
CA ARG A 187 -21.95 -17.34 -11.90
C ARG A 187 -23.06 -16.53 -12.58
N SER A 188 -22.96 -15.20 -12.62
CA SER A 188 -23.95 -14.34 -13.30
C SER A 188 -23.81 -14.35 -14.83
N ASN A 189 -22.68 -14.80 -15.37
CA ASN A 189 -22.44 -14.91 -16.81
C ASN A 189 -22.68 -16.32 -17.38
N LEU A 190 -23.17 -17.25 -16.56
CA LEU A 190 -23.48 -18.64 -16.96
C LEU A 190 -25.01 -18.94 -17.01
N VAL A 191 -25.84 -17.87 -17.07
CA VAL A 191 -27.28 -17.97 -17.29
C VAL A 191 -27.64 -17.34 -18.62
#